data_0d40ab46a6a00108692293ed1213dcaa
#
_entry.id   0d40ab46a6a00108692293ed1213dcaa
#
_cell.length_a   1.000
_cell.length_b   1.000
_cell.length_c   1.000
_cell.angle_alpha   90.00
_cell.angle_beta   90.00
_cell.angle_gamma   90.00
#
_symmetry.space_group_name_H-M   'P 1'
#
loop_
_entity.id
_entity.type
_entity.pdbx_description
1 polymer ?
#
loop_
_entity_poly.entity_id
_entity_poly.type
_entity_poly.pdbx_seq_one_letter_code
_entity_poly.pdbx_strand_id
1 'polypeptide(L)'
;MMKWIPGLLLAAALSSHSVVAKESRGTPVTSPTKSPQANADTSTPKPTTHHSRFNQDDAREALKRGKVMPLTSILDIAARREPGTVIAVDLETQRNGKLIYEIDVITEDGRRRELQIDARKGDILSVEDD
;
A
#
# COMPACT_ATOMS: atom_id res chain seq x y z
N MET A 1 -11.42 43.41 -17.89
CA MET A 1 -12.72 43.79 -17.25
C MET A 1 -13.06 42.72 -16.21
N MET A 2 -12.95 43.12 -14.97
CA MET A 2 -13.28 42.32 -13.80
C MET A 2 -14.79 42.15 -13.67
N LYS A 3 -15.26 40.95 -13.34
CA LYS A 3 -16.54 40.78 -12.66
C LYS A 3 -16.39 39.78 -11.53
N TRP A 4 -16.27 40.32 -10.38
CA TRP A 4 -16.48 39.69 -9.10
C TRP A 4 -17.98 39.48 -8.91
N ILE A 5 -18.37 38.33 -8.41
CA ILE A 5 -19.66 38.12 -7.76
C ILE A 5 -19.39 37.51 -6.41
N PRO A 6 -19.70 38.24 -5.32
CA PRO A 6 -19.75 37.69 -3.98
C PRO A 6 -21.22 37.35 -3.67
N GLY A 7 -21.45 36.33 -2.92
CA GLY A 7 -22.77 36.04 -2.31
C GLY A 7 -22.77 34.60 -1.81
N LEU A 8 -22.77 34.46 -0.61
CA LEU A 8 -23.64 34.56 0.55
C LEU A 8 -23.94 33.15 1.09
N LEU A 9 -23.38 32.84 2.20
CA LEU A 9 -23.93 32.70 3.54
C LEU A 9 -24.95 31.58 3.81
N LEU A 10 -24.57 30.76 4.80
CA LEU A 10 -25.38 30.32 5.94
C LEU A 10 -26.22 29.05 5.79
N ALA A 11 -25.88 27.99 6.54
CA ALA A 11 -26.67 27.63 7.71
C ALA A 11 -26.03 26.43 8.44
N ALA A 12 -25.84 26.66 9.71
CA ALA A 12 -25.51 25.66 10.71
C ALA A 12 -26.73 24.75 10.97
N ALA A 13 -26.48 23.47 11.19
CA ALA A 13 -27.38 22.62 11.95
C ALA A 13 -26.58 21.70 12.85
N LEU A 14 -26.47 22.11 14.11
CA LEU A 14 -26.16 21.22 15.24
C LEU A 14 -27.31 20.20 15.35
N SER A 15 -26.96 18.93 15.45
CA SER A 15 -27.81 17.93 16.08
C SER A 15 -26.97 17.07 16.98
N SER A 16 -26.95 17.45 18.23
CA SER A 16 -26.57 16.64 19.36
C SER A 16 -27.56 15.49 19.52
N HIS A 17 -27.06 14.27 19.56
CA HIS A 17 -27.79 13.15 20.16
C HIS A 17 -26.83 12.44 21.10
N SER A 18 -26.95 12.88 22.34
CA SER A 18 -26.65 12.07 23.52
C SER A 18 -27.58 10.87 23.53
N VAL A 19 -27.13 9.81 24.15
CA VAL A 19 -27.89 8.89 25.00
C VAL A 19 -27.32 7.49 24.95
N VAL A 20 -26.81 7.12 26.01
CA VAL A 20 -27.17 6.27 27.13
C VAL A 20 -26.46 4.95 27.13
N ALA A 21 -25.58 4.88 28.11
CA ALA A 21 -25.05 3.64 28.66
C ALA A 21 -26.18 2.77 29.18
N LYS A 22 -26.15 1.48 28.87
CA LYS A 22 -26.81 0.46 29.65
C LYS A 22 -25.86 -0.68 29.93
N GLU A 23 -25.40 -0.65 31.13
CA GLU A 23 -24.72 -1.72 31.83
C GLU A 23 -25.64 -2.91 32.02
N SER A 24 -25.20 -4.10 31.68
CA SER A 24 -25.78 -5.33 32.20
C SER A 24 -24.67 -6.35 32.42
N ARG A 25 -24.46 -6.57 33.70
CA ARG A 25 -23.64 -7.61 34.29
C ARG A 25 -24.19 -9.00 33.91
N GLY A 26 -23.30 -9.94 33.67
CA GLY A 26 -23.61 -11.35 33.61
C GLY A 26 -22.35 -12.16 33.53
N THR A 27 -21.91 -12.65 34.67
CA THR A 27 -20.74 -13.50 34.93
C THR A 27 -20.94 -14.96 34.43
N PRO A 28 -19.96 -15.85 34.66
CA PRO A 28 -19.21 -16.58 33.64
C PRO A 28 -19.53 -18.07 33.67
N VAL A 29 -19.34 -18.78 32.61
CA VAL A 29 -19.26 -20.27 32.68
C VAL A 29 -18.32 -20.83 31.63
N THR A 30 -17.23 -21.39 32.15
CA THR A 30 -16.54 -22.65 31.75
C THR A 30 -16.27 -22.95 30.28
N SER A 31 -14.98 -23.10 30.02
CA SER A 31 -14.32 -23.96 29.02
C SER A 31 -14.72 -25.44 29.18
N PRO A 32 -14.32 -26.37 28.36
CA PRO A 32 -13.60 -26.38 27.10
C PRO A 32 -14.27 -27.31 26.06
N THR A 33 -13.88 -27.28 24.81
CA THR A 33 -13.75 -28.52 24.04
C THR A 33 -13.42 -28.28 22.57
N LYS A 34 -12.25 -28.80 22.22
CA LYS A 34 -11.99 -29.53 20.98
C LYS A 34 -11.94 -28.77 19.65
N SER A 35 -10.75 -28.57 19.19
CA SER A 35 -10.38 -28.39 17.79
C SER A 35 -11.04 -29.41 16.89
N PRO A 36 -11.43 -29.06 15.70
CA PRO A 36 -11.25 -29.90 14.54
C PRO A 36 -10.10 -29.39 13.68
N GLN A 37 -9.22 -30.31 13.43
CA GLN A 37 -8.13 -30.23 12.49
C GLN A 37 -8.63 -30.02 11.06
N ALA A 38 -7.79 -29.28 10.35
CA ALA A 38 -7.38 -29.54 8.96
C ALA A 38 -8.49 -29.66 7.91
N ASN A 39 -8.53 -28.61 7.10
CA ASN A 39 -8.60 -28.87 5.68
C ASN A 39 -7.43 -28.16 5.04
N ALA A 40 -6.43 -28.93 4.67
CA ALA A 40 -5.37 -28.54 3.77
C ALA A 40 -6.02 -28.23 2.42
N ASP A 41 -6.24 -26.94 2.17
CA ASP A 41 -6.51 -26.48 0.82
C ASP A 41 -5.16 -26.43 0.11
N THR A 42 -4.95 -27.46 -0.70
CA THR A 42 -3.79 -27.61 -1.56
C THR A 42 -3.99 -26.67 -2.75
N SER A 43 -3.85 -25.38 -2.51
CA SER A 43 -3.63 -24.43 -3.58
C SER A 43 -2.19 -24.61 -4.03
N THR A 44 -2.02 -25.24 -5.16
CA THR A 44 -0.73 -25.31 -5.86
C THR A 44 -0.19 -23.90 -6.01
N PRO A 45 0.99 -23.57 -5.46
CA PRO A 45 1.56 -22.24 -5.67
C PRO A 45 1.91 -22.11 -7.15
N LYS A 46 1.30 -21.14 -7.81
CA LYS A 46 1.79 -20.62 -9.10
C LYS A 46 3.30 -20.38 -8.94
N PRO A 47 4.15 -20.75 -9.90
CA PRO A 47 5.59 -20.54 -9.80
C PRO A 47 5.86 -19.05 -9.67
N THR A 48 6.03 -18.60 -8.46
CA THR A 48 6.46 -17.25 -8.12
C THR A 48 7.92 -17.17 -8.53
N THR A 49 8.23 -16.35 -9.49
CA THR A 49 9.60 -15.93 -9.79
C THR A 49 10.24 -15.55 -8.47
N HIS A 50 11.30 -16.24 -8.07
CA HIS A 50 11.98 -16.02 -6.79
C HIS A 50 12.62 -14.62 -6.77
N HIS A 51 11.81 -13.62 -6.48
CA HIS A 51 12.28 -12.34 -6.00
C HIS A 51 12.30 -12.43 -4.47
N SER A 52 13.46 -12.28 -3.87
CA SER A 52 13.57 -12.25 -2.43
C SER A 52 13.09 -10.88 -1.96
N ARG A 53 11.95 -10.83 -1.28
CA ARG A 53 11.45 -9.58 -0.68
C ARG A 53 12.40 -9.12 0.40
N PHE A 54 12.80 -7.88 0.33
CA PHE A 54 13.53 -7.22 1.39
C PHE A 54 12.62 -6.97 2.59
N ASN A 55 13.09 -7.30 3.79
CA ASN A 55 12.40 -6.87 4.99
C ASN A 55 12.68 -5.38 5.26
N GLN A 56 11.91 -4.76 6.18
CA GLN A 56 12.05 -3.33 6.50
C GLN A 56 13.45 -2.94 7.00
N ASP A 57 14.12 -3.83 7.73
CA ASP A 57 15.44 -3.54 8.29
C ASP A 57 16.50 -3.56 7.19
N ASP A 58 16.41 -4.49 6.26
CA ASP A 58 17.28 -4.55 5.09
C ASP A 58 17.12 -3.31 4.21
N ALA A 59 15.88 -2.84 4.01
CA ALA A 59 15.58 -1.63 3.24
C ALA A 59 16.19 -0.39 3.91
N ARG A 60 16.05 -0.25 5.23
CA ARG A 60 16.66 0.85 6.01
C ARG A 60 18.18 0.84 5.92
N GLU A 61 18.78 -0.34 6.02
CA GLU A 61 20.22 -0.48 5.93
C GLU A 61 20.74 -0.18 4.52
N ALA A 62 20.02 -0.63 3.48
CA ALA A 62 20.33 -0.31 2.10
C ALA A 62 20.26 1.21 1.84
N LEU A 63 19.26 1.90 2.41
CA LEU A 63 19.14 3.34 2.32
C LEU A 63 20.30 4.06 3.03
N LYS A 64 20.64 3.67 4.27
CA LYS A 64 21.74 4.26 5.04
C LYS A 64 23.07 4.11 4.32
N ARG A 65 23.29 3.01 3.62
CA ARG A 65 24.49 2.74 2.83
C ARG A 65 24.50 3.37 1.45
N GLY A 66 23.44 4.11 1.09
CA GLY A 66 23.30 4.71 -0.25
C GLY A 66 23.16 3.69 -1.39
N LYS A 67 22.72 2.47 -1.07
CA LYS A 67 22.48 1.41 -2.07
C LYS A 67 21.15 1.60 -2.80
N VAL A 68 20.21 2.28 -2.17
CA VAL A 68 18.90 2.62 -2.72
C VAL A 68 18.59 4.10 -2.52
N MET A 69 17.79 4.65 -3.39
CA MET A 69 17.23 5.99 -3.24
C MET A 69 16.14 6.03 -2.17
N PRO A 70 15.89 7.20 -1.55
CA PRO A 70 14.74 7.38 -0.67
C PRO A 70 13.45 7.04 -1.41
N LEU A 71 12.53 6.34 -0.72
CA LEU A 71 11.25 5.93 -1.30
C LEU A 71 10.45 7.14 -1.82
N THR A 72 10.52 8.29 -1.14
CA THR A 72 9.86 9.53 -1.61
C THR A 72 10.30 9.93 -3.00
N SER A 73 11.60 9.83 -3.30
CA SER A 73 12.12 10.13 -4.64
C SER A 73 11.65 9.14 -5.69
N ILE A 74 11.56 7.87 -5.32
CA ILE A 74 11.04 6.81 -6.19
C ILE A 74 9.55 7.01 -6.49
N LEU A 75 8.76 7.37 -5.47
CA LEU A 75 7.34 7.68 -5.64
C LEU A 75 7.12 8.91 -6.55
N ASP A 76 7.97 9.94 -6.45
CA ASP A 76 7.93 11.09 -7.35
C ASP A 76 8.22 10.69 -8.80
N ILE A 77 9.13 9.74 -9.02
CA ILE A 77 9.43 9.21 -10.36
C ILE A 77 8.23 8.43 -10.88
N ALA A 78 7.65 7.54 -10.07
CA ALA A 78 6.47 6.76 -10.42
C ALA A 78 5.30 7.66 -10.79
N ALA A 79 4.97 8.68 -9.96
CA ALA A 79 3.87 9.61 -10.18
C ALA A 79 4.01 10.42 -11.48
N ARG A 80 5.24 10.77 -11.88
CA ARG A 80 5.47 11.44 -13.15
C ARG A 80 5.29 10.52 -14.34
N ARG A 81 5.56 9.23 -14.18
CA ARG A 81 5.45 8.25 -15.27
C ARG A 81 4.02 7.72 -15.44
N GLU A 82 3.40 7.36 -14.34
CA GLU A 82 2.02 6.83 -14.28
C GLU A 82 1.26 7.59 -13.18
N PRO A 83 0.56 8.67 -13.52
CA PRO A 83 -0.30 9.38 -12.59
C PRO A 83 -1.42 8.48 -12.06
N GLY A 84 -1.59 8.46 -10.74
CA GLY A 84 -2.60 7.62 -10.10
C GLY A 84 -2.39 7.44 -8.61
N THR A 85 -3.05 6.46 -8.03
CA THR A 85 -2.95 6.10 -6.62
C THR A 85 -2.03 4.89 -6.45
N VAL A 86 -0.94 5.06 -5.72
CA VAL A 86 -0.06 3.94 -5.35
C VAL A 86 -0.78 3.04 -4.35
N ILE A 87 -0.86 1.75 -4.64
CA ILE A 87 -1.55 0.75 -3.81
C ILE A 87 -0.59 -0.27 -3.19
N ALA A 88 0.59 -0.47 -3.78
CA ALA A 88 1.63 -1.32 -3.21
C ALA A 88 3.02 -0.80 -3.58
N VAL A 89 4.00 -1.10 -2.73
CA VAL A 89 5.43 -0.83 -2.96
C VAL A 89 6.22 -1.97 -2.34
N ASP A 90 7.00 -2.63 -3.16
CA ASP A 90 7.94 -3.67 -2.72
C ASP A 90 9.37 -3.32 -3.15
N LEU A 91 10.35 -3.62 -2.29
CA LEU A 91 11.76 -3.57 -2.66
C LEU A 91 12.26 -5.00 -2.82
N GLU A 92 12.81 -5.30 -3.98
CA GLU A 92 13.19 -6.65 -4.34
C GLU A 92 14.63 -6.76 -4.80
N THR A 93 15.20 -7.94 -4.62
CA THR A 93 16.50 -8.28 -5.21
C THR A 93 16.29 -9.19 -6.42
N GLN A 94 16.74 -8.74 -7.56
CA GLN A 94 16.80 -9.58 -8.75
C GLN A 94 17.92 -10.64 -8.64
N ARG A 95 17.86 -11.67 -9.47
CA ARG A 95 18.86 -12.77 -9.49
C ARG A 95 20.31 -12.31 -9.68
N ASN A 96 20.51 -11.18 -10.32
CA ASN A 96 21.82 -10.55 -10.54
C ASN A 96 22.29 -9.68 -9.36
N GLY A 97 21.53 -9.67 -8.23
CA GLY A 97 21.81 -8.85 -7.06
C GLY A 97 21.42 -7.39 -7.18
N LYS A 98 20.75 -7.00 -8.26
CA LYS A 98 20.23 -5.65 -8.46
C LYS A 98 18.99 -5.44 -7.60
N LEU A 99 18.91 -4.28 -6.94
CA LEU A 99 17.74 -3.86 -6.18
C LEU A 99 16.79 -3.08 -7.08
N ILE A 100 15.51 -3.43 -7.06
CA ILE A 100 14.43 -2.74 -7.76
C ILE A 100 13.29 -2.42 -6.81
N TYR A 101 12.62 -1.30 -7.05
CA TYR A 101 11.30 -1.03 -6.50
C TYR A 101 10.25 -1.50 -7.51
N GLU A 102 9.29 -2.28 -7.01
CA GLU A 102 8.07 -2.63 -7.72
C GLU A 102 6.93 -1.82 -7.12
N ILE A 103 6.23 -1.07 -7.96
CA ILE A 103 5.20 -0.13 -7.53
C ILE A 103 3.93 -0.37 -8.32
N ASP A 104 2.86 -0.70 -7.60
CA ASP A 104 1.53 -0.81 -8.16
C ASP A 104 0.77 0.50 -8.07
N VAL A 105 0.23 0.93 -9.18
CA VAL A 105 -0.55 2.17 -9.31
C VAL A 105 -1.92 1.87 -9.91
N ILE A 106 -2.98 2.39 -9.32
CA ILE A 106 -4.28 2.50 -9.99
C ILE A 106 -4.35 3.85 -10.66
N THR A 107 -4.40 3.84 -11.97
CA THR A 107 -4.51 5.04 -12.81
C THR A 107 -5.91 5.66 -12.72
N GLU A 108 -6.08 6.89 -13.18
CA GLU A 108 -7.35 7.61 -13.13
C GLU A 108 -8.48 6.91 -13.91
N ASP A 109 -8.13 6.14 -14.93
CA ASP A 109 -9.06 5.30 -15.71
C ASP A 109 -9.33 3.91 -15.07
N GLY A 110 -8.80 3.68 -13.84
CA GLY A 110 -9.07 2.50 -13.03
C GLY A 110 -8.25 1.26 -13.39
N ARG A 111 -7.25 1.38 -14.25
CA ARG A 111 -6.36 0.26 -14.59
C ARG A 111 -5.24 0.13 -13.53
N ARG A 112 -4.86 -1.11 -13.24
CA ARG A 112 -3.66 -1.39 -12.44
C ARG A 112 -2.46 -1.43 -13.37
N ARG A 113 -1.42 -0.69 -12.96
CA ARG A 113 -0.12 -0.65 -13.64
C ARG A 113 0.96 -1.02 -12.64
N GLU A 114 1.87 -1.87 -13.05
CA GLU A 114 3.06 -2.22 -12.29
C GLU A 114 4.28 -1.55 -12.91
N LEU A 115 5.01 -0.79 -12.09
CA LEU A 115 6.25 -0.12 -12.47
C LEU A 115 7.43 -0.80 -11.78
N GLN A 116 8.44 -1.17 -12.54
CA GLN A 116 9.73 -1.59 -12.00
C GLN A 116 10.74 -0.46 -12.16
N ILE A 117 11.35 -0.04 -11.06
CA ILE A 117 12.27 1.09 -10.99
C ILE A 117 13.59 0.64 -10.36
N ASP A 118 14.71 0.96 -11.00
CA ASP A 118 16.04 0.75 -10.42
C ASP A 118 16.16 1.49 -9.09
N ALA A 119 16.33 0.74 -8.00
CA ALA A 119 16.32 1.31 -6.66
C ALA A 119 17.49 2.28 -6.40
N ARG A 120 18.60 2.17 -7.13
CA ARG A 120 19.77 2.99 -6.96
C ARG A 120 19.78 4.25 -7.85
N LYS A 121 19.31 4.10 -9.08
CA LYS A 121 19.40 5.15 -10.10
C LYS A 121 18.08 5.88 -10.33
N GLY A 122 16.95 5.22 -10.03
CA GLY A 122 15.62 5.73 -10.33
C GLY A 122 15.21 5.55 -11.79
N ASP A 123 15.96 4.76 -12.57
CA ASP A 123 15.60 4.46 -13.96
C ASP A 123 14.37 3.55 -13.99
N ILE A 124 13.39 3.87 -14.80
CA ILE A 124 12.22 3.01 -15.05
C ILE A 124 12.66 1.87 -15.94
N LEU A 125 12.49 0.64 -15.47
CA LEU A 125 12.90 -0.58 -16.15
C LEU A 125 11.77 -1.16 -16.99
N SER A 126 10.57 -1.21 -16.42
CA SER A 126 9.34 -1.66 -17.11
C SER A 126 8.11 -0.95 -16.57
N VAL A 127 7.06 -0.95 -17.36
CA VAL A 127 5.70 -0.57 -16.98
C VAL A 127 4.78 -1.59 -17.62
N GLU A 128 4.04 -2.34 -16.81
CA GLU A 128 3.19 -3.42 -17.24
C GLU A 128 1.73 -3.15 -16.87
N ASP A 129 0.82 -3.61 -17.71
CA ASP A 129 -0.62 -3.67 -17.41
C ASP A 129 -0.90 -5.02 -16.75
N ASP A 130 -1.62 -5.00 -15.63
CA ASP A 130 -2.06 -6.21 -14.94
C ASP A 130 -3.56 -6.50 -15.26
#